data_64cca7e387a1d58ae23b2ff84a6767cd
#
_entry.id   64cca7e387a1d58ae23b2ff84a6767cd
#
_cell.length_a   1.000
_cell.length_b   1.000
_cell.length_c   1.000
_cell.angle_alpha   90.00
_cell.angle_beta   90.00
_cell.angle_gamma   90.00
#
_symmetry.space_group_name_H-M   'P 1'
#
loop_
_entity.id
_entity.type
_entity.pdbx_description
1 polymer ?
#
loop_
_entity_poly.entity_id
_entity_poly.type
_entity_poly.pdbx_seq_one_letter_code
_entity_poly.pdbx_strand_id
1 'polypeptide(L)'
;MNIDNLVTMANQIGTFFASFPDREEAHTGIATHLERYWAPRMRVRLYEHVDSTRRSQKDSGLDPIVLSAIAIHRKRQDVPVAEDTSVPKDEDTGGDAG
;
A
#
# COMPACT_ATOMS: atom_id res chain seq x y z
N MET A 1 11.50 3.55 -14.73
CA MET A 1 10.33 2.85 -14.17
C MET A 1 9.08 3.41 -14.83
N ASN A 2 8.34 2.52 -15.51
CA ASN A 2 7.19 2.93 -16.30
C ASN A 2 5.93 2.79 -15.46
N ILE A 3 5.17 3.90 -15.32
CA ILE A 3 3.97 3.87 -14.49
C ILE A 3 2.92 2.90 -15.03
N ASP A 4 2.81 2.75 -16.34
CA ASP A 4 1.85 1.81 -16.91
C ASP A 4 2.16 0.37 -16.50
N ASN A 5 3.43 0.03 -16.42
CA ASN A 5 3.84 -1.30 -15.95
C ASN A 5 3.48 -1.50 -14.48
N LEU A 6 3.67 -0.47 -13.68
CA LEU A 6 3.32 -0.57 -12.25
C LEU A 6 1.83 -0.76 -12.05
N VAL A 7 1.02 -0.04 -12.84
CA VAL A 7 -0.44 -0.19 -12.78
C VAL A 7 -0.84 -1.60 -13.19
N THR A 8 -0.26 -2.11 -14.28
CA THR A 8 -0.56 -3.46 -14.74
C THR A 8 -0.18 -4.50 -13.68
N MET A 9 1.00 -4.36 -13.10
CA MET A 9 1.45 -5.29 -12.06
C MET A 9 0.54 -5.25 -10.84
N ALA A 10 0.14 -4.06 -10.43
CA ALA A 10 -0.74 -3.92 -9.27
C ALA A 10 -2.10 -4.54 -9.54
N ASN A 11 -2.64 -4.36 -10.76
CA ASN A 11 -3.92 -4.97 -11.12
C ASN A 11 -3.85 -6.49 -11.16
N GLN A 12 -2.72 -7.04 -11.59
CA GLN A 12 -2.52 -8.49 -11.57
C GLN A 12 -2.59 -9.03 -10.16
N ILE A 13 -1.96 -8.32 -9.23
CA ILE A 13 -2.03 -8.69 -7.80
C ILE A 13 -3.48 -8.63 -7.34
N GLY A 14 -4.18 -7.55 -7.71
CA GLY A 14 -5.58 -7.39 -7.34
C GLY A 14 -6.45 -8.51 -7.88
N THR A 15 -6.22 -8.92 -9.10
CA THR A 15 -7.00 -10.00 -9.73
C THR A 15 -6.83 -11.30 -8.94
N PHE A 16 -5.60 -11.58 -8.52
CA PHE A 16 -5.35 -12.79 -7.73
C PHE A 16 -6.14 -12.76 -6.41
N PHE A 17 -6.03 -11.67 -5.68
CA PHE A 17 -6.66 -11.57 -4.36
C PHE A 17 -8.16 -11.34 -4.45
N ALA A 18 -8.66 -10.88 -5.59
CA ALA A 18 -10.11 -10.69 -5.77
C ALA A 18 -10.88 -12.00 -5.67
N SER A 19 -10.21 -13.12 -5.86
CA SER A 19 -10.85 -14.44 -5.75
C SER A 19 -11.06 -14.87 -4.29
N PHE A 20 -10.46 -14.17 -3.34
CA PHE A 20 -10.60 -14.51 -1.93
C PHE A 20 -12.01 -14.17 -1.46
N PRO A 21 -12.66 -15.08 -0.70
CA PRO A 21 -14.04 -14.79 -0.24
C PRO A 21 -14.12 -13.61 0.72
N ASP A 22 -13.12 -13.45 1.57
CA ASP A 22 -13.10 -12.38 2.57
C ASP A 22 -12.46 -11.15 1.97
N ARG A 23 -13.25 -10.06 1.90
CA ARG A 23 -12.76 -8.83 1.29
C ARG A 23 -11.60 -8.22 2.08
N GLU A 24 -11.67 -8.28 3.40
CA GLU A 24 -10.59 -7.76 4.23
C GLU A 24 -9.29 -8.53 4.01
N GLU A 25 -9.40 -9.83 3.92
CA GLU A 25 -8.24 -10.67 3.61
C GLU A 25 -7.64 -10.30 2.28
N ALA A 26 -8.50 -10.06 1.29
CA ALA A 26 -8.04 -9.68 -0.03
C ALA A 26 -7.27 -8.35 0.02
N HIS A 27 -7.82 -7.36 0.71
CA HIS A 27 -7.17 -6.07 0.84
C HIS A 27 -5.83 -6.20 1.56
N THR A 28 -5.82 -6.93 2.67
CA THR A 28 -4.59 -7.16 3.43
C THR A 28 -3.55 -7.87 2.60
N GLY A 29 -3.99 -8.86 1.80
CA GLY A 29 -3.09 -9.60 0.93
C GLY A 29 -2.42 -8.70 -0.10
N ILE A 30 -3.19 -7.83 -0.74
CA ILE A 30 -2.66 -6.90 -1.72
C ILE A 30 -1.64 -5.97 -1.07
N ALA A 31 -2.03 -5.37 0.06
CA ALA A 31 -1.17 -4.42 0.76
C ALA A 31 0.13 -5.08 1.22
N THR A 32 0.02 -6.28 1.77
CA THR A 32 1.18 -7.04 2.23
C THR A 32 2.10 -7.37 1.06
N HIS A 33 1.53 -7.74 -0.08
CA HIS A 33 2.32 -8.06 -1.25
C HIS A 33 3.12 -6.85 -1.71
N LEU A 34 2.48 -5.68 -1.78
CA LEU A 34 3.17 -4.46 -2.17
C LEU A 34 4.27 -4.11 -1.17
N GLU A 35 3.98 -4.30 0.11
CA GLU A 35 4.96 -3.97 1.15
C GLU A 35 6.17 -4.88 1.11
N ARG A 36 5.95 -6.17 0.87
CA ARG A 36 7.04 -7.16 0.94
C ARG A 36 7.83 -7.29 -0.34
N TYR A 37 7.17 -7.16 -1.48
CA TYR A 37 7.81 -7.53 -2.74
C TYR A 37 8.12 -6.36 -3.65
N TRP A 38 7.50 -5.21 -3.42
CA TRP A 38 7.80 -4.01 -4.21
C TRP A 38 8.87 -3.20 -3.51
N ALA A 39 9.81 -2.69 -4.30
CA ALA A 39 10.79 -1.75 -3.74
C ALA A 39 10.07 -0.48 -3.29
N PRO A 40 10.57 0.18 -2.23
CA PRO A 40 9.92 1.42 -1.75
C PRO A 40 9.71 2.45 -2.85
N ARG A 41 10.67 2.56 -3.77
CA ARG A 41 10.59 3.50 -4.87
C ARG A 41 9.39 3.21 -5.78
N MET A 42 9.11 1.93 -6.01
CA MET A 42 7.98 1.52 -6.81
C MET A 42 6.66 1.89 -6.14
N ARG A 43 6.57 1.67 -4.84
CA ARG A 43 5.36 2.02 -4.08
C ARG A 43 5.13 3.52 -4.11
N VAL A 44 6.17 4.31 -3.87
CA VAL A 44 6.05 5.76 -3.89
C VAL A 44 5.56 6.23 -5.26
N ARG A 45 6.14 5.68 -6.32
CA ARG A 45 5.72 6.07 -7.67
C ARG A 45 4.26 5.76 -7.92
N LEU A 46 3.80 4.60 -7.47
CA LEU A 46 2.40 4.22 -7.64
C LEU A 46 1.50 5.15 -6.84
N TYR A 47 1.88 5.46 -5.60
CA TYR A 47 1.09 6.33 -4.74
C TYR A 47 1.01 7.76 -5.30
N GLU A 48 2.11 8.24 -5.85
CA GLU A 48 2.11 9.55 -6.52
C GLU A 48 1.13 9.56 -7.69
N HIS A 49 1.09 8.48 -8.43
CA HIS A 49 0.17 8.35 -9.55
C HIS A 49 -1.29 8.38 -9.07
N VAL A 50 -1.58 7.67 -7.98
CA VAL A 50 -2.92 7.65 -7.40
C VAL A 50 -3.33 9.07 -6.98
N ASP A 51 -2.43 9.76 -6.28
CA ASP A 51 -2.73 11.11 -5.80
C ASP A 51 -2.89 12.10 -6.94
N SER A 52 -2.03 12.01 -7.94
CA SER A 52 -2.06 12.90 -9.09
C SER A 52 -3.35 12.73 -9.91
N THR A 53 -3.74 11.48 -10.16
CA THR A 53 -4.95 11.22 -10.93
C THR A 53 -6.20 11.63 -10.17
N ARG A 54 -6.18 11.48 -8.85
CA ARG A 54 -7.30 11.92 -8.02
C ARG A 54 -7.46 13.43 -8.07
N ARG A 55 -6.37 14.17 -7.94
CA ARG A 55 -6.41 15.64 -8.02
C ARG A 55 -6.90 16.13 -9.37
N SER A 56 -6.51 15.42 -10.44
CA SER A 56 -6.91 15.78 -11.81
C SER A 56 -8.26 15.21 -12.19
N GLN A 57 -8.86 14.43 -11.31
CA GLN A 57 -10.13 13.73 -11.58
C GLN A 57 -10.03 12.80 -12.78
N LYS A 58 -8.86 12.17 -12.93
CA LYS A 58 -8.60 11.21 -14.00
C LYS A 58 -8.60 9.80 -13.43
N ASP A 59 -8.83 8.84 -14.33
CA ASP A 59 -8.79 7.43 -13.96
C ASP A 59 -7.33 7.00 -13.79
N SER A 60 -7.03 6.40 -12.66
CA SER A 60 -5.67 5.91 -12.40
C SER A 60 -5.36 4.65 -13.19
N GLY A 61 -6.39 3.96 -13.68
CA GLY A 61 -6.22 2.66 -14.31
C GLY A 61 -6.20 1.51 -13.35
N LEU A 62 -6.20 1.79 -12.05
CA LEU A 62 -6.15 0.74 -11.02
C LEU A 62 -7.55 0.23 -10.72
N ASP A 63 -7.66 -1.08 -10.51
CA ASP A 63 -8.92 -1.69 -10.13
C ASP A 63 -9.36 -1.22 -8.75
N PRO A 64 -10.68 -1.15 -8.51
CA PRO A 64 -11.18 -0.66 -7.21
C PRO A 64 -10.61 -1.40 -6.00
N ILE A 65 -10.42 -2.72 -6.12
CA ILE A 65 -9.89 -3.50 -5.00
C ILE A 65 -8.46 -3.08 -4.68
N VAL A 66 -7.68 -2.72 -5.69
CA VAL A 66 -6.31 -2.25 -5.51
C VAL A 66 -6.31 -0.87 -4.86
N LEU A 67 -7.17 0.03 -5.33
CA LEU A 67 -7.28 1.36 -4.74
C LEU A 67 -7.66 1.29 -3.27
N SER A 68 -8.60 0.40 -2.94
CA SER A 68 -9.01 0.22 -1.55
C SER A 68 -7.86 -0.30 -0.69
N ALA A 69 -7.11 -1.28 -1.20
CA ALA A 69 -5.98 -1.84 -0.48
C ALA A 69 -4.90 -0.79 -0.23
N ILE A 70 -4.62 0.02 -1.25
CA ILE A 70 -3.62 1.09 -1.12
C ILE A 70 -4.05 2.09 -0.05
N ALA A 71 -5.32 2.47 -0.06
CA ALA A 71 -5.84 3.44 0.90
C ALA A 71 -5.71 2.91 2.33
N ILE A 72 -6.06 1.65 2.53
CA ILE A 72 -5.97 1.02 3.84
C ILE A 72 -4.52 0.96 4.31
N HIS A 73 -3.62 0.54 3.41
CA HIS A 73 -2.21 0.42 3.75
C HIS A 73 -1.61 1.77 4.13
N ARG A 74 -1.90 2.80 3.35
CA ARG A 74 -1.36 4.14 3.61
C ARG A 74 -1.91 4.69 4.93
N LYS A 75 -3.16 4.41 5.22
CA LYS A 75 -3.76 4.86 6.46
C LYS A 75 -3.08 4.22 7.66
N ARG A 76 -2.74 2.94 7.55
CA ARG A 76 -2.04 2.24 8.62
C ARG A 76 -0.66 2.83 8.85
N GLN A 77 0.03 3.21 7.79
CA GLN A 77 1.36 3.80 7.91
C GLN A 77 1.33 5.21 8.48
N ASP A 78 0.21 5.90 8.27
CA ASP A 78 0.03 7.24 8.80
C ASP A 78 -0.40 7.25 10.26
N VAL A 79 -0.82 6.12 10.76
CA VAL A 79 -1.13 6.01 12.18
C VAL A 79 0.15 6.29 12.93
N PRO A 80 0.13 7.34 13.73
CA PRO A 80 1.34 7.84 14.34
C PRO A 80 1.96 6.81 15.21
N VAL A 81 2.98 6.77 14.83
CA VAL A 81 3.71 5.91 15.52
C VAL A 81 3.93 6.45 16.90
N ALA A 82 3.16 6.95 16.58
CA ALA A 82 3.21 7.37 17.19
C ALA A 82 3.40 7.35 18.09
N GLU A 83 3.09 7.29 18.14
CA GLU A 83 3.14 7.19 18.56
C GLU A 83 3.94 6.75 19.10
N ASP A 84 4.09 6.50 18.90
CA ASP A 84 4.87 6.21 19.34
C ASP A 84 5.57 6.27 19.65
N THR A 85 5.50 6.18 19.67
CA THR A 85 6.25 6.25 19.87
C THR A 85 6.84 6.17 20.23
N SER A 86 6.79 6.00 20.40
CA SER A 86 7.42 5.94 20.64
C SER A 86 8.00 5.51 20.93
N VAL A 87 7.93 5.29 21.08
CA VAL A 87 8.64 4.91 21.24
C VAL A 87 9.27 4.30 21.28
N PRO A 88 9.25 4.11 21.44
CA PRO A 88 10.03 3.57 21.48
C PRO A 88 10.59 2.92 21.41
N LYS A 89 10.60 2.69 21.63
CA LYS A 89 11.27 2.16 21.61
C LYS A 89 11.74 1.68 21.39
N ASP A 90 11.44 1.68 21.53
CA ASP A 90 12.09 1.26 21.47
C ASP A 90 12.27 0.91 21.30
N GLU A 91 12.11 0.86 21.47
CA GLU A 91 12.63 0.51 21.45
C GLU A 91 12.91 0.23 21.13
N ASP A 92 12.64 0.16 21.51
CA ASP A 92 13.25 -0.13 21.39
C ASP A 92 13.55 -0.36 21.07
N THR A 93 13.46 -0.45 21.32
CA THR A 93 14.09 -0.71 21.15
C THR A 93 14.42 -1.13 20.87
N GLY A 94 14.29 -1.04 21.33
CA GLY A 94 14.82 -1.39 21.23
C GLY A 94 14.79 -1.78 21.01
N GLY A 95 14.76 -1.73 21.47
CA GLY A 95 15.01 -2.04 21.47
C GLY A 95 14.74 -2.35 21.29
N ASP A 96 14.71 -2.48 21.60
CA ASP A 96 14.74 -2.59 21.68
C ASP A 96 14.56 -2.79 21.27
N ALA A 97 14.47 -2.82 21.53
CA ALA A 97 14.51 -2.84 21.28
C ALA A 97 14.42 -3.04 20.80
N GLY A 98 14.30 -3.02 21.15
CA GLY A 98 14.36 -2.96 20.78
C GLY A 98 14.38 -3.26 20.49
#